data_eed9794527463b81b6bb0de201d02ec5
#
_entry.id   eed9794527463b81b6bb0de201d02ec5
#
_cell.length_a   1.000
_cell.length_b   1.000
_cell.length_c   1.000
_cell.angle_alpha   90.00
_cell.angle_beta   90.00
_cell.angle_gamma   90.00
#
_symmetry.space_group_name_H-M   'P 1'
#
loop_
_entity.id
_entity.type
_entity.pdbx_description
1 polymer ?
#
loop_
_entity_poly.entity_id
_entity_poly.type
_entity_poly.pdbx_seq_one_letter_code
_entity_poly.pdbx_strand_id
1 'polypeptide(L)'
;CIPTMLAYATEEQKQRYAGPALRGEEIWCQLFSEPAGGSDLAGLRTRADRDGDGDDADWIINGQKIWTSGAQFSDYGILVTRSDFDAPKHKGLTFFFLSMKSPGIEVRPIRQASGPANFNEVYFTDVRIPDSQRLGAIGEGWKVSLTTLMNERFAVGVAPPPDFEEVFDLARETELEDGPALDNAMVRDRLADWYVRKQGLKNSHFRTMTAMSRGETPGPESSINKLVSATKYQEVSFFGMELQEMLGIVTDPDTVALDGLFQSGALSSPGYRIAGGTDEILRNIIAERVLGLPQDVRLDKVGSFRDLPTGDK
;
A
#
# COMPACT_ATOMS: atom_id res chain seq x y z
N CYS A 1 6.90 6.00 -6.53
CA CYS A 1 7.81 7.16 -6.41
C CYS A 1 7.94 7.93 -7.73
N ILE A 2 8.29 7.27 -8.85
CA ILE A 2 8.61 7.96 -10.11
C ILE A 2 7.48 8.85 -10.65
N PRO A 3 6.20 8.42 -10.72
CA PRO A 3 5.13 9.31 -11.17
C PRO A 3 5.03 10.62 -10.36
N THR A 4 5.30 10.56 -9.05
CA THR A 4 5.30 11.73 -8.18
C THR A 4 6.47 12.66 -8.50
N MET A 5 7.67 12.10 -8.72
CA MET A 5 8.83 12.86 -9.18
C MET A 5 8.55 13.54 -10.54
N LEU A 6 7.97 12.83 -11.49
CA LEU A 6 7.63 13.40 -12.81
C LEU A 6 6.60 14.53 -12.72
N ALA A 7 5.70 14.51 -11.73
CA ALA A 7 4.69 15.53 -11.55
C ALA A 7 5.19 16.79 -10.82
N TYR A 8 6.12 16.66 -9.86
CA TYR A 8 6.46 17.74 -8.93
C TYR A 8 7.94 18.13 -8.87
N ALA A 9 8.85 17.31 -9.39
CA ALA A 9 10.27 17.61 -9.40
C ALA A 9 10.65 18.61 -10.50
N THR A 10 11.81 19.28 -10.35
CA THR A 10 12.39 20.12 -11.39
C THR A 10 12.88 19.27 -12.58
N GLU A 11 13.08 19.87 -13.74
CA GLU A 11 13.57 19.13 -14.91
C GLU A 11 14.96 18.51 -14.66
N GLU A 12 15.83 19.20 -13.94
CA GLU A 12 17.13 18.67 -13.55
C GLU A 12 17.00 17.43 -12.66
N GLN A 13 16.10 17.47 -11.67
CA GLN A 13 15.83 16.33 -10.80
C GLN A 13 15.22 15.15 -11.56
N LYS A 14 14.28 15.41 -12.49
CA LYS A 14 13.71 14.37 -13.34
C LYS A 14 14.79 13.66 -14.17
N GLN A 15 15.68 14.43 -14.79
CA GLN A 15 16.80 13.89 -15.57
C GLN A 15 17.76 13.08 -14.71
N ARG A 16 18.05 13.56 -13.49
CA ARG A 16 18.97 12.89 -12.55
C ARG A 16 18.39 11.59 -12.00
N TYR A 17 17.12 11.56 -11.58
CA TYR A 17 16.58 10.48 -10.77
C TYR A 17 15.66 9.49 -11.53
N ALA A 18 14.93 9.93 -12.56
CA ALA A 18 13.94 9.07 -13.19
C ALA A 18 14.59 7.90 -13.97
N GLY A 19 15.66 8.18 -14.72
CA GLY A 19 16.35 7.16 -15.52
C GLY A 19 16.94 6.04 -14.68
N PRO A 20 17.80 6.31 -13.69
CA PRO A 20 18.37 5.29 -12.80
C PRO A 20 17.29 4.49 -12.04
N ALA A 21 16.23 5.15 -11.56
CA ALA A 21 15.15 4.47 -10.87
C ALA A 21 14.36 3.52 -11.80
N LEU A 22 14.10 3.91 -13.07
CA LEU A 22 13.41 3.06 -14.04
C LEU A 22 14.24 1.84 -14.47
N ARG A 23 15.57 1.96 -14.46
CA ARG A 23 16.48 0.84 -14.74
C ARG A 23 16.78 -0.03 -13.51
N GLY A 24 16.27 0.34 -12.32
CA GLY A 24 16.55 -0.38 -11.08
C GLY A 24 17.97 -0.19 -10.55
N GLU A 25 18.69 0.83 -11.02
CA GLU A 25 20.03 1.21 -10.54
C GLU A 25 19.97 1.95 -9.19
N GLU A 26 18.85 2.63 -8.94
CA GLU A 26 18.55 3.30 -7.67
C GLU A 26 17.16 2.87 -7.19
N ILE A 27 17.11 2.31 -6.00
CA ILE A 27 15.86 1.80 -5.41
C ILE A 27 15.23 2.89 -4.54
N TRP A 28 13.91 3.04 -4.66
CA TRP A 28 13.14 4.05 -3.95
C TRP A 28 12.06 3.42 -3.07
N CYS A 29 11.94 3.91 -1.82
CA CYS A 29 10.88 3.52 -0.90
C CYS A 29 9.89 4.65 -0.61
N GLN A 30 8.76 4.30 0.01
CA GLN A 30 7.67 5.20 0.36
C GLN A 30 7.54 5.30 1.88
N LEU A 31 7.85 6.47 2.44
CA LEU A 31 7.90 6.77 3.86
C LEU A 31 6.62 7.51 4.28
N PHE A 32 5.51 6.76 4.40
CA PHE A 32 4.18 7.34 4.62
C PHE A 32 3.61 7.00 5.99
N SER A 33 3.26 5.73 6.22
CA SER A 33 2.58 5.27 7.43
C SER A 33 3.42 5.50 8.68
N GLU A 34 2.73 5.78 9.80
CA GLU A 34 3.31 5.90 11.13
C GLU A 34 2.66 4.89 12.09
N PRO A 35 3.26 4.56 13.24
CA PRO A 35 2.68 3.65 14.20
C PRO A 35 1.25 4.04 14.62
N ALA A 36 0.96 5.34 14.70
CA ALA A 36 -0.35 5.88 15.05
C ALA A 36 -1.32 6.05 13.87
N GLY A 37 -0.86 5.88 12.61
CA GLY A 37 -1.70 6.21 11.46
C GLY A 37 -1.25 5.62 10.13
N GLY A 38 -1.98 4.61 9.64
CA GLY A 38 -1.91 4.11 8.26
C GLY A 38 -3.10 4.60 7.44
N SER A 39 -4.32 4.17 7.80
CA SER A 39 -5.57 4.61 7.15
C SER A 39 -5.80 6.11 7.32
N ASP A 40 -5.48 6.66 8.48
CA ASP A 40 -5.47 8.10 8.74
C ASP A 40 -4.11 8.72 8.42
N LEU A 41 -3.67 8.59 7.18
CA LEU A 41 -2.36 9.10 6.75
C LEU A 41 -2.21 10.60 7.01
N ALA A 42 -3.28 11.39 6.82
CA ALA A 42 -3.22 12.82 7.10
C ALA A 42 -3.03 13.15 8.59
N GLY A 43 -3.21 12.18 9.49
CA GLY A 43 -2.94 12.29 10.92
C GLY A 43 -1.47 12.13 11.30
N LEU A 44 -0.57 11.98 10.34
CA LEU A 44 0.87 11.79 10.58
C LEU A 44 1.49 12.93 11.42
N ARG A 45 2.55 12.58 12.18
CA ARG A 45 3.22 13.45 13.15
C ARG A 45 4.72 13.61 12.93
N THR A 46 5.34 12.85 12.02
CA THR A 46 6.74 13.07 11.63
C THR A 46 6.90 14.53 11.26
N ARG A 47 7.74 15.24 12.02
CA ARG A 47 7.85 16.69 12.01
C ARG A 47 8.92 17.13 11.01
N ALA A 48 8.66 18.25 10.34
CA ALA A 48 9.65 18.98 9.55
C ALA A 48 9.66 20.43 10.02
N ASP A 49 10.77 20.84 10.63
CA ASP A 49 10.99 22.20 11.08
C ASP A 49 12.00 22.89 10.18
N ARG A 50 11.80 24.19 9.91
CA ARG A 50 12.78 25.01 9.19
C ARG A 50 14.03 25.21 10.03
N ASP A 51 15.20 25.08 9.40
CA ASP A 51 16.49 25.36 10.00
C ASP A 51 16.98 26.76 9.56
N GLY A 52 16.28 27.79 10.02
CA GLY A 52 16.54 29.19 9.72
C GLY A 52 15.32 29.94 9.18
N ASP A 53 15.46 31.27 9.00
CA ASP A 53 14.38 32.18 8.61
C ASP A 53 14.30 32.43 7.09
N GLY A 54 15.17 31.83 6.28
CA GLY A 54 15.20 31.98 4.82
C GLY A 54 14.12 31.15 4.11
N ASP A 55 13.63 31.62 2.97
CA ASP A 55 12.63 30.89 2.15
C ASP A 55 13.18 29.58 1.59
N ASP A 56 14.49 29.44 1.48
CA ASP A 56 15.24 28.28 1.00
C ASP A 56 16.00 27.56 2.13
N ALA A 57 15.69 27.87 3.41
CA ALA A 57 16.29 27.22 4.55
C ALA A 57 16.04 25.72 4.53
N ASP A 58 17.03 24.93 4.94
CA ASP A 58 16.94 23.48 5.08
C ASP A 58 15.83 23.06 6.07
N TRP A 59 15.52 21.80 6.07
CA TRP A 59 14.53 21.21 6.96
C TRP A 59 15.18 20.20 7.89
N ILE A 60 14.76 20.19 9.15
CA ILE A 60 15.13 19.18 10.16
C ILE A 60 13.96 18.27 10.38
N ILE A 61 14.17 16.98 10.13
CA ILE A 61 13.11 15.94 10.23
C ILE A 61 13.31 15.11 11.49
N ASN A 62 12.24 14.99 12.26
CA ASN A 62 12.18 14.12 13.45
C ASN A 62 10.89 13.31 13.44
N GLY A 63 10.99 11.99 13.70
CA GLY A 63 9.82 11.11 13.77
C GLY A 63 10.12 9.67 13.39
N GLN A 64 9.05 8.95 13.05
CA GLN A 64 9.15 7.54 12.72
C GLN A 64 8.15 7.20 11.61
N LYS A 65 8.59 6.38 10.65
CA LYS A 65 7.74 5.73 9.67
C LYS A 65 7.76 4.21 9.87
N ILE A 66 6.68 3.54 9.48
CA ILE A 66 6.53 2.09 9.63
C ILE A 66 5.92 1.46 8.37
N TRP A 67 6.07 0.17 8.23
CA TRP A 67 5.61 -0.61 7.09
C TRP A 67 6.24 -0.18 5.78
N THR A 68 7.44 0.39 5.83
CA THR A 68 8.16 0.83 4.64
C THR A 68 8.76 -0.36 3.92
N SER A 69 8.19 -0.69 2.76
CA SER A 69 8.67 -1.82 1.93
C SER A 69 10.08 -1.52 1.40
N GLY A 70 11.00 -2.45 1.63
CA GLY A 70 12.33 -2.45 1.04
C GLY A 70 13.25 -1.31 1.50
N ALA A 71 12.94 -0.57 2.58
CA ALA A 71 13.75 0.54 3.05
C ALA A 71 15.21 0.16 3.31
N GLN A 72 15.47 -1.09 3.75
CA GLN A 72 16.80 -1.61 3.99
C GLN A 72 17.69 -1.71 2.74
N PHE A 73 17.08 -1.69 1.55
CA PHE A 73 17.77 -1.77 0.25
C PHE A 73 17.67 -0.47 -0.56
N SER A 74 16.90 0.50 -0.06
CA SER A 74 16.58 1.71 -0.81
C SER A 74 17.71 2.74 -0.73
N ASP A 75 17.99 3.38 -1.86
CA ASP A 75 18.91 4.51 -1.96
C ASP A 75 18.22 5.83 -1.61
N TYR A 76 16.95 5.94 -2.01
CA TYR A 76 16.12 7.14 -1.79
C TYR A 76 14.75 6.78 -1.23
N GLY A 77 14.12 7.74 -0.59
CA GLY A 77 12.74 7.66 -0.13
C GLY A 77 11.94 8.91 -0.48
N ILE A 78 10.64 8.73 -0.75
CA ILE A 78 9.70 9.85 -0.77
C ILE A 78 9.01 9.91 0.59
N LEU A 79 9.01 11.10 1.20
CA LEU A 79 8.63 11.31 2.59
C LEU A 79 7.54 12.36 2.71
N VAL A 80 6.45 12.04 3.39
CA VAL A 80 5.44 13.00 3.82
C VAL A 80 5.61 13.32 5.31
N THR A 81 5.61 14.62 5.64
CA THR A 81 5.83 15.13 6.99
C THR A 81 4.78 16.16 7.35
N ARG A 82 4.73 16.56 8.63
CA ARG A 82 3.97 17.70 9.11
C ARG A 82 4.90 18.88 9.39
N SER A 83 4.73 19.95 8.63
CA SER A 83 5.47 21.20 8.78
C SER A 83 4.68 22.28 9.54
N ASP A 84 3.34 22.13 9.62
CA ASP A 84 2.48 23.06 10.35
C ASP A 84 1.42 22.28 11.15
N PHE A 85 1.51 22.41 12.49
CA PHE A 85 0.58 21.77 13.43
C PHE A 85 -0.66 22.63 13.71
N ASP A 86 -0.63 23.91 13.36
CA ASP A 86 -1.72 24.84 13.59
C ASP A 86 -2.65 24.94 12.37
N ALA A 87 -2.19 24.51 11.21
CA ALA A 87 -3.02 24.37 10.02
C ALA A 87 -4.04 23.22 10.14
N PRO A 88 -5.12 23.23 9.37
CA PRO A 88 -6.02 22.10 9.24
C PRO A 88 -5.28 20.83 8.79
N LYS A 89 -5.72 19.68 9.27
CA LYS A 89 -5.07 18.37 9.16
C LYS A 89 -4.37 18.08 7.83
N HIS A 90 -5.06 18.32 6.71
CA HIS A 90 -4.56 18.05 5.36
C HIS A 90 -3.69 19.18 4.78
N LYS A 91 -3.72 20.37 5.38
CA LYS A 91 -3.01 21.56 4.88
C LYS A 91 -1.66 21.80 5.57
N GLY A 92 -1.41 21.13 6.69
CA GLY A 92 -0.14 21.24 7.43
C GLY A 92 0.94 20.27 6.98
N LEU A 93 0.77 19.62 5.82
CA LEU A 93 1.69 18.58 5.34
C LEU A 93 2.62 19.10 4.26
N THR A 94 3.90 18.70 4.30
CA THR A 94 4.91 18.99 3.29
C THR A 94 5.58 17.69 2.84
N PHE A 95 5.97 17.62 1.58
CA PHE A 95 6.46 16.42 0.96
C PHE A 95 7.90 16.60 0.47
N PHE A 96 8.75 15.59 0.71
CA PHE A 96 10.16 15.59 0.35
C PHE A 96 10.56 14.29 -0.34
N PHE A 97 11.72 14.31 -0.98
CA PHE A 97 12.51 13.11 -1.20
C PHE A 97 13.85 13.26 -0.50
N LEU A 98 14.49 12.14 -0.15
CA LEU A 98 15.77 12.17 0.56
C LEU A 98 16.57 10.91 0.28
N SER A 99 17.90 10.99 0.47
CA SER A 99 18.74 9.81 0.50
C SER A 99 18.51 9.01 1.78
N MET A 100 18.30 7.70 1.66
CA MET A 100 18.17 6.80 2.81
C MET A 100 19.48 6.61 3.58
N LYS A 101 20.59 7.11 3.03
CA LYS A 101 21.93 7.12 3.65
C LYS A 101 22.23 8.41 4.41
N SER A 102 21.26 9.35 4.52
CA SER A 102 21.45 10.60 5.26
C SER A 102 21.70 10.32 6.74
N PRO A 103 22.61 11.08 7.39
CA PRO A 103 22.84 10.99 8.84
C PRO A 103 21.53 11.16 9.62
N GLY A 104 21.34 10.37 10.67
CA GLY A 104 20.15 10.42 11.51
C GLY A 104 19.01 9.50 11.06
N ILE A 105 19.16 8.78 9.94
CA ILE A 105 18.20 7.74 9.51
C ILE A 105 18.66 6.40 10.06
N GLU A 106 17.73 5.71 10.74
CA GLU A 106 17.91 4.33 11.18
C GLU A 106 16.78 3.47 10.62
N VAL A 107 17.14 2.35 9.97
CA VAL A 107 16.18 1.39 9.36
C VAL A 107 16.22 0.10 10.15
N ARG A 108 15.05 -0.35 10.63
CA ARG A 108 14.88 -1.61 11.38
C ARG A 108 13.91 -2.54 10.66
N PRO A 109 14.37 -3.68 10.12
CA PRO A 109 13.49 -4.65 9.48
C PRO A 109 12.48 -5.25 10.46
N ILE A 110 11.24 -5.43 9.99
CA ILE A 110 10.14 -6.05 10.74
C ILE A 110 9.97 -7.48 10.22
N ARG A 111 10.16 -8.49 11.09
CA ARG A 111 9.91 -9.88 10.74
C ARG A 111 8.40 -10.13 10.68
N GLN A 112 7.93 -10.60 9.53
CA GLN A 112 6.54 -10.92 9.27
C GLN A 112 6.19 -12.34 9.74
N ALA A 113 4.91 -12.62 10.00
CA ALA A 113 4.43 -13.96 10.32
C ALA A 113 4.73 -14.98 9.21
N SER A 114 4.78 -14.53 7.95
CA SER A 114 5.17 -15.32 6.78
C SER A 114 6.67 -15.63 6.69
N GLY A 115 7.50 -15.14 7.63
CA GLY A 115 8.95 -15.39 7.71
C GLY A 115 9.85 -14.28 7.21
N PRO A 116 9.65 -13.70 6.01
CA PRO A 116 10.44 -12.59 5.48
C PRO A 116 10.41 -11.31 6.35
N ALA A 117 11.34 -10.38 6.09
CA ALA A 117 11.42 -9.06 6.71
C ALA A 117 11.48 -7.97 5.63
N ASN A 118 10.41 -7.87 4.83
CA ASN A 118 10.33 -6.95 3.69
C ASN A 118 9.87 -5.54 4.09
N PHE A 119 9.25 -5.39 5.26
CA PHE A 119 8.82 -4.12 5.81
C PHE A 119 9.77 -3.63 6.89
N ASN A 120 9.82 -2.31 7.08
CA ASN A 120 10.73 -1.67 8.01
C ASN A 120 10.04 -0.59 8.83
N GLU A 121 10.57 -0.40 10.05
CA GLU A 121 10.51 0.87 10.76
C GLU A 121 11.66 1.75 10.27
N VAL A 122 11.40 3.05 10.13
CA VAL A 122 12.42 4.03 9.75
C VAL A 122 12.33 5.20 10.72
N TYR A 123 13.40 5.42 11.45
CA TYR A 123 13.52 6.51 12.44
C TYR A 123 14.29 7.67 11.86
N PHE A 124 13.88 8.88 12.20
CA PHE A 124 14.50 10.14 11.81
C PHE A 124 14.87 10.91 13.08
N THR A 125 16.15 11.18 13.27
CA THR A 125 16.68 11.97 14.37
C THR A 125 17.53 13.09 13.78
N ASP A 126 17.01 14.32 13.83
CA ASP A 126 17.62 15.53 13.31
C ASP A 126 18.14 15.39 11.86
N VAL A 127 17.39 14.70 11.02
CA VAL A 127 17.75 14.47 9.61
C VAL A 127 17.59 15.77 8.84
N ARG A 128 18.69 16.28 8.28
CA ARG A 128 18.68 17.49 7.46
C ARG A 128 18.33 17.19 6.02
N ILE A 129 17.37 17.92 5.47
CA ILE A 129 16.94 17.85 4.07
C ILE A 129 17.00 19.26 3.47
N PRO A 130 17.72 19.47 2.35
CA PRO A 130 17.70 20.74 1.63
C PRO A 130 16.28 21.08 1.11
N ASP A 131 15.88 22.37 1.11
CA ASP A 131 14.58 22.77 0.57
C ASP A 131 14.42 22.40 -0.92
N SER A 132 15.52 22.33 -1.65
CA SER A 132 15.52 21.84 -3.04
C SER A 132 15.02 20.41 -3.22
N GLN A 133 14.97 19.60 -2.16
CA GLN A 133 14.40 18.23 -2.17
C GLN A 133 12.90 18.21 -1.79
N ARG A 134 12.28 19.35 -1.63
CA ARG A 134 10.84 19.47 -1.42
C ARG A 134 10.09 19.27 -2.75
N LEU A 135 9.03 18.48 -2.72
CA LEU A 135 8.15 18.23 -3.87
C LEU A 135 6.80 18.93 -3.64
N GLY A 136 6.49 19.90 -4.48
CA GLY A 136 5.32 20.77 -4.33
C GLY A 136 5.53 21.93 -3.34
N ALA A 137 4.51 22.73 -3.08
CA ALA A 137 4.57 23.82 -2.14
C ALA A 137 4.44 23.35 -0.67
N ILE A 138 4.89 24.20 0.27
CA ILE A 138 4.66 23.98 1.70
C ILE A 138 3.15 23.93 1.95
N GLY A 139 2.69 22.97 2.74
CA GLY A 139 1.27 22.75 3.00
C GLY A 139 0.53 21.94 1.91
N GLU A 140 1.15 21.65 0.76
CA GLU A 140 0.57 20.83 -0.31
C GLU A 140 0.95 19.35 -0.26
N GLY A 141 1.63 18.90 0.80
CA GLY A 141 2.09 17.51 0.92
C GLY A 141 0.97 16.46 0.78
N TRP A 142 -0.24 16.79 1.18
CA TRP A 142 -1.40 15.90 0.96
C TRP A 142 -1.72 15.70 -0.52
N LYS A 143 -1.72 16.77 -1.30
CA LYS A 143 -1.95 16.72 -2.75
C LYS A 143 -0.89 15.87 -3.46
N VAL A 144 0.38 16.05 -3.07
CA VAL A 144 1.51 15.26 -3.60
C VAL A 144 1.36 13.78 -3.20
N SER A 145 0.99 13.50 -1.94
CA SER A 145 0.71 12.13 -1.46
C SER A 145 -0.40 11.44 -2.25
N LEU A 146 -1.48 12.15 -2.59
CA LEU A 146 -2.57 11.60 -3.39
C LEU A 146 -2.09 11.17 -4.78
N THR A 147 -1.17 11.90 -5.41
CA THR A 147 -0.57 11.51 -6.69
C THR A 147 0.16 10.17 -6.58
N THR A 148 0.93 9.96 -5.50
CA THR A 148 1.59 8.68 -5.22
C THR A 148 0.57 7.57 -5.05
N LEU A 149 -0.41 7.75 -4.16
CA LEU A 149 -1.42 6.75 -3.80
C LEU A 149 -2.31 6.35 -4.99
N MET A 150 -2.64 7.30 -5.87
CA MET A 150 -3.40 6.99 -7.08
C MET A 150 -2.62 6.08 -8.03
N ASN A 151 -1.32 6.34 -8.21
CA ASN A 151 -0.47 5.49 -9.05
C ASN A 151 -0.19 4.12 -8.41
N GLU A 152 -0.05 4.05 -7.09
CA GLU A 152 0.13 2.79 -6.35
C GLU A 152 -1.05 1.83 -6.55
N ARG A 153 -2.28 2.33 -6.60
CA ARG A 153 -3.49 1.50 -6.81
C ARG A 153 -3.46 0.67 -8.08
N PHE A 154 -2.74 1.10 -9.11
CA PHE A 154 -2.56 0.30 -10.33
C PHE A 154 -1.67 -0.92 -10.08
N ALA A 155 -0.66 -0.79 -9.22
CA ALA A 155 0.26 -1.87 -8.91
C ALA A 155 -0.30 -2.85 -7.85
N VAL A 156 -1.07 -2.34 -6.88
CA VAL A 156 -1.59 -3.12 -5.73
C VAL A 156 -2.93 -3.80 -6.03
N GLY A 157 -3.56 -3.50 -7.15
CA GLY A 157 -4.91 -4.00 -7.51
C GLY A 157 -4.98 -5.49 -7.85
N VAL A 158 -3.85 -6.19 -7.97
CA VAL A 158 -3.77 -7.63 -8.29
C VAL A 158 -3.02 -8.33 -7.16
N ALA A 159 -3.69 -9.26 -6.47
CA ALA A 159 -3.04 -10.13 -5.51
C ALA A 159 -2.12 -11.15 -6.23
N PRO A 160 -1.03 -11.59 -5.59
CA PRO A 160 -0.20 -12.68 -6.13
C PRO A 160 -0.96 -14.02 -6.06
N PRO A 161 -0.42 -15.09 -6.64
CA PRO A 161 -0.90 -16.45 -6.38
C PRO A 161 -0.84 -16.79 -4.87
N PRO A 162 -1.74 -17.69 -4.37
CA PRO A 162 -2.69 -18.49 -5.16
C PRO A 162 -3.93 -17.73 -5.61
N ASP A 163 -4.45 -18.09 -6.79
CA ASP A 163 -5.72 -17.63 -7.34
C ASP A 163 -6.59 -18.85 -7.74
N PHE A 164 -7.57 -18.64 -8.60
CA PHE A 164 -8.50 -19.66 -9.08
C PHE A 164 -7.79 -20.86 -9.73
N GLU A 165 -6.77 -20.64 -10.53
CA GLU A 165 -6.06 -21.72 -11.24
C GLU A 165 -5.41 -22.69 -10.28
N GLU A 166 -4.65 -22.19 -9.32
CA GLU A 166 -3.91 -23.04 -8.38
C GLU A 166 -4.85 -23.85 -7.47
N VAL A 167 -5.94 -23.25 -7.01
CA VAL A 167 -6.91 -23.96 -6.16
C VAL A 167 -7.77 -24.95 -6.98
N PHE A 168 -8.04 -24.63 -8.25
CA PHE A 168 -8.72 -25.57 -9.16
C PHE A 168 -7.84 -26.78 -9.46
N ASP A 169 -6.56 -26.58 -9.74
CA ASP A 169 -5.61 -27.66 -10.00
C ASP A 169 -5.42 -28.53 -8.75
N LEU A 170 -5.31 -27.94 -7.56
CA LEU A 170 -5.31 -28.68 -6.31
C LEU A 170 -6.59 -29.52 -6.13
N ALA A 171 -7.76 -28.93 -6.32
CA ALA A 171 -9.03 -29.64 -6.17
C ALA A 171 -9.21 -30.79 -7.19
N ARG A 172 -8.63 -30.66 -8.38
CA ARG A 172 -8.65 -31.71 -9.40
C ARG A 172 -7.84 -32.95 -8.99
N GLU A 173 -6.79 -32.75 -8.20
CA GLU A 173 -5.88 -33.81 -7.76
C GLU A 173 -6.18 -34.34 -6.35
N THR A 174 -7.12 -33.70 -5.64
CA THR A 174 -7.48 -34.04 -4.25
C THR A 174 -8.59 -35.07 -4.20
N GLU A 175 -8.39 -36.16 -3.44
CA GLU A 175 -9.42 -37.11 -3.02
C GLU A 175 -9.84 -36.76 -1.59
N LEU A 176 -11.14 -36.56 -1.39
CA LEU A 176 -11.77 -36.40 -0.08
C LEU A 176 -12.33 -37.74 0.40
N GLU A 177 -12.78 -37.82 1.65
CA GLU A 177 -13.37 -39.04 2.24
C GLU A 177 -14.52 -39.62 1.38
N ASP A 178 -15.32 -38.77 0.76
CA ASP A 178 -16.47 -39.13 -0.05
C ASP A 178 -16.19 -39.22 -1.56
N GLY A 179 -14.92 -39.12 -2.01
CA GLY A 179 -14.50 -39.19 -3.42
C GLY A 179 -13.78 -37.94 -3.92
N PRO A 180 -13.62 -37.77 -5.26
CA PRO A 180 -12.89 -36.65 -5.83
C PRO A 180 -13.43 -35.29 -5.36
N ALA A 181 -12.53 -34.36 -4.98
CA ALA A 181 -12.96 -33.04 -4.48
C ALA A 181 -13.82 -32.26 -5.49
N LEU A 182 -13.62 -32.46 -6.80
CA LEU A 182 -14.45 -31.82 -7.84
C LEU A 182 -15.87 -32.37 -7.92
N ASP A 183 -16.17 -33.54 -7.34
CA ASP A 183 -17.52 -34.09 -7.26
C ASP A 183 -18.28 -33.55 -6.04
N ASN A 184 -17.58 -32.97 -5.07
CA ASN A 184 -18.18 -32.35 -3.91
C ASN A 184 -18.85 -31.00 -4.29
N ALA A 185 -20.15 -30.87 -4.00
CA ALA A 185 -20.94 -29.71 -4.38
C ALA A 185 -20.44 -28.39 -3.74
N MET A 186 -19.93 -28.44 -2.51
CA MET A 186 -19.43 -27.26 -1.81
C MET A 186 -18.09 -26.77 -2.41
N VAL A 187 -17.21 -27.70 -2.79
CA VAL A 187 -15.98 -27.36 -3.50
C VAL A 187 -16.29 -26.68 -4.83
N ARG A 188 -17.21 -27.25 -5.61
CA ARG A 188 -17.62 -26.68 -6.90
C ARG A 188 -18.25 -25.29 -6.77
N ASP A 189 -19.09 -25.07 -5.76
CA ASP A 189 -19.71 -23.76 -5.51
C ASP A 189 -18.65 -22.70 -5.22
N ARG A 190 -17.67 -22.99 -4.35
CA ARG A 190 -16.55 -22.12 -4.06
C ARG A 190 -15.72 -21.80 -5.30
N LEU A 191 -15.36 -22.81 -6.07
CA LEU A 191 -14.60 -22.63 -7.32
C LEU A 191 -15.37 -21.77 -8.34
N ALA A 192 -16.67 -21.99 -8.48
CA ALA A 192 -17.51 -21.20 -9.38
C ALA A 192 -17.56 -19.71 -8.96
N ASP A 193 -17.71 -19.42 -7.66
CA ASP A 193 -17.70 -18.06 -7.15
C ASP A 193 -16.36 -17.35 -7.42
N TRP A 194 -15.23 -17.99 -7.13
CA TRP A 194 -13.92 -17.38 -7.40
C TRP A 194 -13.64 -17.20 -8.89
N TYR A 195 -14.09 -18.13 -9.74
CA TYR A 195 -14.01 -17.95 -11.18
C TYR A 195 -14.81 -16.72 -11.66
N VAL A 196 -16.03 -16.54 -11.18
CA VAL A 196 -16.87 -15.38 -11.51
C VAL A 196 -16.20 -14.09 -11.04
N ARG A 197 -15.72 -14.04 -9.80
CA ARG A 197 -14.98 -12.86 -9.27
C ARG A 197 -13.74 -12.57 -10.10
N LYS A 198 -12.96 -13.57 -10.48
CA LYS A 198 -11.78 -13.42 -11.34
C LYS A 198 -12.13 -12.82 -12.70
N GLN A 199 -13.19 -13.32 -13.35
CA GLN A 199 -13.64 -12.76 -14.61
C GLN A 199 -14.15 -11.32 -14.47
N GLY A 200 -14.81 -11.00 -13.36
CA GLY A 200 -15.23 -9.64 -13.01
C GLY A 200 -14.04 -8.69 -12.88
N LEU A 201 -13.00 -9.09 -12.15
CA LEU A 201 -11.75 -8.32 -11.98
C LEU A 201 -11.04 -8.10 -13.33
N LYS A 202 -10.92 -9.15 -14.15
CA LYS A 202 -10.33 -9.08 -15.49
C LYS A 202 -11.05 -8.07 -16.39
N ASN A 203 -12.38 -8.11 -16.42
CA ASN A 203 -13.18 -7.22 -17.25
C ASN A 203 -13.14 -5.77 -16.71
N SER A 204 -13.13 -5.58 -15.39
CA SER A 204 -12.94 -4.28 -14.76
C SER A 204 -11.58 -3.68 -15.13
N HIS A 205 -10.50 -4.48 -15.11
CA HIS A 205 -9.18 -4.07 -15.55
C HIS A 205 -9.18 -3.63 -17.03
N PHE A 206 -9.81 -4.39 -17.92
CA PHE A 206 -9.91 -4.01 -19.34
C PHE A 206 -10.66 -2.69 -19.55
N ARG A 207 -11.72 -2.43 -18.78
CA ARG A 207 -12.41 -1.13 -18.81
C ARG A 207 -11.49 0.02 -18.41
N THR A 208 -10.72 -0.16 -17.33
CA THR A 208 -9.73 0.83 -16.87
C THR A 208 -8.67 1.09 -17.93
N MET A 209 -8.10 0.04 -18.54
CA MET A 209 -7.11 0.18 -19.62
C MET A 209 -7.68 0.88 -20.84
N THR A 210 -8.93 0.60 -21.19
CA THR A 210 -9.63 1.29 -22.30
C THR A 210 -9.83 2.77 -22.01
N ALA A 211 -10.23 3.13 -20.78
CA ALA A 211 -10.37 4.53 -20.37
C ALA A 211 -9.02 5.27 -20.46
N MET A 212 -7.95 4.65 -19.92
CA MET A 212 -6.59 5.22 -20.00
C MET A 212 -6.10 5.40 -21.43
N SER A 213 -6.38 4.47 -22.35
CA SER A 213 -5.99 4.58 -23.76
C SER A 213 -6.70 5.74 -24.48
N ARG A 214 -7.80 6.25 -23.93
CA ARG A 214 -8.52 7.43 -24.39
C ARG A 214 -8.08 8.73 -23.70
N GLY A 215 -7.05 8.67 -22.84
CA GLY A 215 -6.58 9.80 -22.05
C GLY A 215 -7.41 10.12 -20.82
N GLU A 216 -8.34 9.24 -20.43
CA GLU A 216 -9.12 9.39 -19.20
C GLU A 216 -8.30 8.97 -17.98
N THR A 217 -8.52 9.61 -16.84
CA THR A 217 -7.91 9.21 -15.56
C THR A 217 -8.79 8.16 -14.90
N PRO A 218 -8.25 7.02 -14.46
CA PRO A 218 -9.01 6.01 -13.72
C PRO A 218 -9.66 6.59 -12.47
N GLY A 219 -10.90 6.22 -12.27
CA GLY A 219 -11.72 6.73 -11.17
C GLY A 219 -11.62 5.89 -9.88
N PRO A 220 -12.47 6.21 -8.89
CA PRO A 220 -12.51 5.52 -7.60
C PRO A 220 -12.95 4.05 -7.70
N GLU A 221 -13.52 3.61 -8.81
CA GLU A 221 -13.90 2.22 -9.10
C GLU A 221 -12.72 1.25 -9.05
N SER A 222 -11.49 1.71 -9.23
CA SER A 222 -10.28 0.90 -9.03
C SER A 222 -10.17 0.33 -7.60
N SER A 223 -10.85 0.95 -6.63
CA SER A 223 -10.95 0.45 -5.26
C SER A 223 -11.69 -0.89 -5.16
N ILE A 224 -12.60 -1.18 -6.09
CA ILE A 224 -13.34 -2.45 -6.17
C ILE A 224 -12.36 -3.60 -6.47
N ASN A 225 -11.44 -3.37 -7.41
CA ASN A 225 -10.47 -4.39 -7.80
C ASN A 225 -9.63 -4.85 -6.61
N LYS A 226 -9.07 -3.91 -5.84
CA LYS A 226 -8.26 -4.23 -4.67
C LYS A 226 -9.08 -4.92 -3.58
N LEU A 227 -10.28 -4.44 -3.27
CA LEU A 227 -11.16 -5.03 -2.25
C LEU A 227 -11.49 -6.50 -2.57
N VAL A 228 -11.94 -6.77 -3.81
CA VAL A 228 -12.33 -8.12 -4.23
C VAL A 228 -11.11 -9.04 -4.36
N SER A 229 -10.00 -8.54 -4.91
CA SER A 229 -8.77 -9.31 -5.09
C SER A 229 -8.16 -9.74 -3.75
N ALA A 230 -8.04 -8.84 -2.79
CA ALA A 230 -7.46 -9.13 -1.47
C ALA A 230 -8.32 -10.10 -0.65
N THR A 231 -9.65 -9.95 -0.69
CA THR A 231 -10.59 -10.86 -0.02
C THR A 231 -10.53 -12.25 -0.63
N LYS A 232 -10.60 -12.34 -1.97
CA LYS A 232 -10.50 -13.61 -2.70
C LYS A 232 -9.17 -14.32 -2.41
N TYR A 233 -8.05 -13.59 -2.42
CA TYR A 233 -6.73 -14.14 -2.11
C TYR A 233 -6.69 -14.83 -0.75
N GLN A 234 -7.27 -14.21 0.27
CA GLN A 234 -7.36 -14.82 1.59
C GLN A 234 -8.25 -16.07 1.59
N GLU A 235 -9.45 -15.99 0.99
CA GLU A 235 -10.39 -17.11 0.91
C GLU A 235 -9.78 -18.30 0.18
N VAL A 236 -9.15 -18.09 -0.98
CA VAL A 236 -8.49 -19.14 -1.78
C VAL A 236 -7.33 -19.77 -1.00
N SER A 237 -6.51 -18.96 -0.32
CA SER A 237 -5.38 -19.44 0.45
C SER A 237 -5.82 -20.36 1.59
N PHE A 238 -6.80 -19.95 2.38
CA PHE A 238 -7.31 -20.80 3.48
C PHE A 238 -7.99 -22.06 2.96
N PHE A 239 -8.80 -21.95 1.91
CA PHE A 239 -9.47 -23.11 1.33
C PHE A 239 -8.49 -24.12 0.74
N GLY A 240 -7.41 -23.66 0.10
CA GLY A 240 -6.36 -24.56 -0.38
C GLY A 240 -5.64 -25.29 0.76
N MET A 241 -5.50 -24.68 1.94
CA MET A 241 -5.04 -25.37 3.14
C MET A 241 -6.07 -26.40 3.64
N GLU A 242 -7.36 -26.02 3.67
CA GLU A 242 -8.44 -26.94 4.08
C GLU A 242 -8.49 -28.19 3.18
N LEU A 243 -8.36 -28.05 1.86
CA LEU A 243 -8.32 -29.17 0.92
C LEU A 243 -7.13 -30.11 1.13
N GLN A 244 -6.02 -29.61 1.68
CA GLN A 244 -4.85 -30.41 1.99
C GLN A 244 -4.95 -31.12 3.36
N GLU A 245 -6.04 -30.93 4.10
CA GLU A 245 -6.28 -31.51 5.42
C GLU A 245 -5.07 -31.33 6.36
N MET A 246 -4.49 -32.40 6.89
CA MET A 246 -3.33 -32.34 7.79
C MET A 246 -2.06 -31.76 7.14
N LEU A 247 -1.91 -31.87 5.84
CA LEU A 247 -0.81 -31.26 5.10
C LEU A 247 -0.96 -29.73 5.00
N GLY A 248 -2.16 -29.20 5.17
CA GLY A 248 -2.43 -27.77 5.14
C GLY A 248 -1.69 -26.96 6.22
N ILE A 249 -1.28 -27.58 7.33
CA ILE A 249 -0.50 -26.93 8.41
C ILE A 249 1.02 -27.13 8.25
N VAL A 250 1.46 -27.91 7.30
CA VAL A 250 2.88 -28.16 7.02
C VAL A 250 3.42 -27.04 6.13
N THR A 251 4.62 -26.56 6.46
CA THR A 251 5.29 -25.47 5.71
C THR A 251 6.56 -25.94 4.98
N ASP A 252 6.87 -27.22 5.04
CA ASP A 252 7.98 -27.79 4.29
C ASP A 252 7.61 -27.90 2.80
N PRO A 253 8.27 -27.15 1.91
CA PRO A 253 7.90 -27.08 0.50
C PRO A 253 8.04 -28.44 -0.22
N ASP A 254 8.94 -29.31 0.22
CA ASP A 254 9.14 -30.62 -0.39
C ASP A 254 8.02 -31.64 -0.03
N THR A 255 7.18 -31.30 0.94
CA THR A 255 6.12 -32.19 1.45
C THR A 255 4.72 -31.79 0.99
N VAL A 256 4.50 -30.50 0.69
CA VAL A 256 3.16 -29.94 0.43
C VAL A 256 2.98 -29.53 -1.02
N ALA A 257 1.71 -29.46 -1.46
CA ALA A 257 1.36 -29.05 -2.81
C ALA A 257 1.85 -27.61 -3.10
N LEU A 258 2.34 -27.40 -4.34
CA LEU A 258 2.76 -26.10 -4.86
C LEU A 258 3.75 -25.37 -3.92
N ASP A 259 4.71 -26.10 -3.37
CA ASP A 259 5.79 -25.56 -2.51
C ASP A 259 5.28 -24.72 -1.32
N GLY A 260 4.12 -25.06 -0.76
CA GLY A 260 3.51 -24.34 0.36
C GLY A 260 2.88 -23.00 -0.01
N LEU A 261 2.47 -22.83 -1.26
CA LEU A 261 1.89 -21.59 -1.77
C LEU A 261 0.64 -21.14 -0.99
N PHE A 262 -0.26 -22.06 -0.63
CA PHE A 262 -1.46 -21.77 0.13
C PHE A 262 -1.16 -21.37 1.57
N GLN A 263 -0.22 -22.04 2.22
CA GLN A 263 0.25 -21.73 3.57
C GLN A 263 0.90 -20.33 3.62
N SER A 264 1.78 -20.05 2.65
CA SER A 264 2.39 -18.74 2.49
C SER A 264 1.33 -17.64 2.21
N GLY A 265 0.35 -17.96 1.36
CA GLY A 265 -0.78 -17.09 1.04
C GLY A 265 -1.62 -16.78 2.28
N ALA A 266 -1.97 -17.78 3.08
CA ALA A 266 -2.74 -17.61 4.30
C ALA A 266 -2.04 -16.67 5.31
N LEU A 267 -0.71 -16.83 5.50
CA LEU A 267 0.08 -15.97 6.40
C LEU A 267 0.27 -14.55 5.86
N SER A 268 0.25 -14.35 4.54
CA SER A 268 0.48 -13.05 3.89
C SER A 268 -0.81 -12.28 3.62
N SER A 269 -1.93 -12.98 3.40
CA SER A 269 -3.20 -12.39 2.96
C SER A 269 -3.79 -11.32 3.89
N PRO A 270 -3.65 -11.37 5.24
CA PRO A 270 -4.11 -10.28 6.10
C PRO A 270 -3.44 -8.95 5.76
N GLY A 271 -2.15 -8.98 5.40
CA GLY A 271 -1.42 -7.80 4.94
C GLY A 271 -2.02 -7.19 3.68
N TYR A 272 -2.46 -8.00 2.73
CA TYR A 272 -3.12 -7.53 1.50
C TYR A 272 -4.48 -6.88 1.76
N ARG A 273 -5.20 -7.26 2.83
CA ARG A 273 -6.46 -6.64 3.22
C ARG A 273 -6.28 -5.29 3.91
N ILE A 274 -5.06 -5.01 4.41
CA ILE A 274 -4.70 -3.78 5.13
C ILE A 274 -3.96 -2.80 4.22
N ALA A 275 -2.95 -3.25 3.49
CA ALA A 275 -2.08 -2.42 2.64
C ALA A 275 -2.85 -1.80 1.46
N GLY A 276 -2.43 -0.64 0.98
CA GLY A 276 -3.05 0.05 -0.16
C GLY A 276 -4.49 0.54 0.12
N GLY A 277 -4.84 0.73 1.40
CA GLY A 277 -6.18 1.02 1.91
C GLY A 277 -6.87 -0.23 2.45
N THR A 278 -7.32 -0.17 3.72
CA THR A 278 -8.04 -1.29 4.34
C THR A 278 -9.36 -1.54 3.63
N ASP A 279 -9.93 -2.73 3.83
CA ASP A 279 -11.25 -3.08 3.28
C ASP A 279 -12.32 -2.04 3.65
N GLU A 280 -12.27 -1.50 4.87
CA GLU A 280 -13.22 -0.49 5.38
C GLU A 280 -13.03 0.84 4.64
N ILE A 281 -11.79 1.30 4.48
CA ILE A 281 -11.49 2.53 3.72
C ILE A 281 -11.93 2.40 2.26
N LEU A 282 -11.69 1.24 1.64
CA LEU A 282 -12.11 1.00 0.26
C LEU A 282 -13.64 0.96 0.12
N ARG A 283 -14.36 0.34 1.08
CA ARG A 283 -15.83 0.37 1.12
C ARG A 283 -16.36 1.79 1.26
N ASN A 284 -15.76 2.63 2.11
CA ASN A 284 -16.14 4.04 2.22
C ASN A 284 -15.91 4.80 0.91
N ILE A 285 -14.76 4.59 0.25
CA ILE A 285 -14.49 5.21 -1.05
C ILE A 285 -15.52 4.76 -2.11
N ILE A 286 -15.86 3.48 -2.15
CA ILE A 286 -16.86 2.95 -3.07
C ILE A 286 -18.24 3.55 -2.76
N ALA A 287 -18.64 3.54 -1.49
CA ALA A 287 -19.92 4.08 -1.05
C ALA A 287 -20.07 5.56 -1.41
N GLU A 288 -19.09 6.38 -1.04
CA GLU A 288 -19.15 7.83 -1.22
C GLU A 288 -18.94 8.29 -2.66
N ARG A 289 -17.99 7.67 -3.39
CA ARG A 289 -17.52 8.18 -4.68
C ARG A 289 -17.99 7.39 -5.89
N VAL A 290 -18.35 6.12 -5.74
CA VAL A 290 -18.89 5.29 -6.82
C VAL A 290 -20.40 5.25 -6.75
N LEU A 291 -20.96 5.02 -5.55
CA LEU A 291 -22.42 4.91 -5.35
C LEU A 291 -23.08 6.24 -5.01
N GLY A 292 -22.31 7.31 -4.71
CA GLY A 292 -22.84 8.64 -4.40
C GLY A 292 -23.56 8.74 -3.04
N LEU A 293 -23.26 7.82 -2.09
CA LEU A 293 -23.86 7.87 -0.77
C LEU A 293 -23.30 9.04 0.05
N PRO A 294 -24.06 9.57 1.03
CA PRO A 294 -23.61 10.68 1.88
C PRO A 294 -22.33 10.36 2.62
N GLN A 295 -21.46 11.36 2.75
CA GLN A 295 -20.25 11.25 3.57
C GLN A 295 -20.60 11.41 5.05
N ASP A 296 -19.83 10.76 5.92
CA ASP A 296 -19.86 11.00 7.35
C ASP A 296 -19.45 12.44 7.71
N VAL A 297 -19.92 12.92 8.86
CA VAL A 297 -19.51 14.21 9.41
C VAL A 297 -18.02 14.16 9.73
N ARG A 298 -17.24 15.00 9.06
CA ARG A 298 -15.79 15.07 9.21
C ARG A 298 -15.38 16.28 10.05
N LEU A 299 -15.31 16.09 11.35
CA LEU A 299 -14.87 17.12 12.30
C LEU A 299 -13.38 17.45 12.15
N ASP A 300 -12.59 16.54 11.60
CA ASP A 300 -11.14 16.66 11.40
C ASP A 300 -10.73 17.58 10.24
N LYS A 301 -11.69 18.08 9.45
CA LYS A 301 -11.43 19.00 8.33
C LYS A 301 -11.36 20.46 8.72
N VAL A 302 -11.85 20.79 9.89
CA VAL A 302 -12.01 22.18 10.36
C VAL A 302 -11.24 22.36 11.66
N GLY A 303 -10.47 23.44 11.76
CA GLY A 303 -9.65 23.72 12.94
C GLY A 303 -8.20 23.27 12.82
N SER A 304 -7.42 23.62 13.84
CA SER A 304 -6.01 23.27 13.96
C SER A 304 -5.84 21.76 14.18
N PHE A 305 -4.84 21.17 13.53
CA PHE A 305 -4.48 19.76 13.78
C PHE A 305 -4.11 19.50 15.23
N ARG A 306 -3.49 20.49 15.91
CA ARG A 306 -3.09 20.43 17.33
C ARG A 306 -4.27 20.17 18.26
N ASP A 307 -5.45 20.68 17.90
CA ASP A 307 -6.67 20.61 18.72
C ASP A 307 -7.52 19.37 18.45
N LEU A 308 -7.13 18.53 17.47
CA LEU A 308 -7.86 17.31 17.16
C LEU A 308 -7.68 16.28 18.28
N PRO A 309 -8.73 15.50 18.62
CA PRO A 309 -8.64 14.43 19.60
C PRO A 309 -7.58 13.39 19.19
N THR A 310 -6.72 13.01 20.13
CA THR A 310 -5.64 12.03 19.91
C THR A 310 -5.96 10.63 20.43
N GLY A 311 -7.16 10.40 20.90
CA GLY A 311 -7.58 9.11 21.47
C GLY A 311 -7.15 8.87 22.92
N ASP A 312 -6.39 9.78 23.51
CA ASP A 312 -5.86 9.67 24.87
C ASP A 312 -6.77 10.34 25.94
N LYS A 313 -8.08 10.35 25.72
CA LYS A 313 -9.05 10.84 26.71
C LYS A 313 -10.26 9.95 26.80
#